data_9a5e89ed679e8a83bf2fab4725366e93
#
_entry.id   9a5e89ed679e8a83bf2fab4725366e93
#
_cell.length_a   1.000
_cell.length_b   1.000
_cell.length_c   1.000
_cell.angle_alpha   90.00
_cell.angle_beta   90.00
_cell.angle_gamma   90.00
#
_symmetry.space_group_name_H-M   'P 1'
#
loop_
_entity.id
_entity.type
_entity.pdbx_description
1 polymer ?
#
loop_
_entity_poly.entity_id
_entity_poly.type
_entity_poly.pdbx_seq_one_letter_code
_entity_poly.pdbx_strand_id
1 'polypeptide(L)'
;MANAKRLQEAMNVGRRRAAEILKLRAAASKTRANALKANPKPLALRIQAVPRKGMPVPRATVMQTAGVLVSEGDSWFDYPLHDVLKELEDHHGYDVESVAHKGDPIEEMAYGDNQLNDFTRLIEKLLRRGVKPKAILFSGGGNDIAGNEFGMLLNHARSSIAGLNDNIVAGVINTRIETAYVAVLTAVTEICRELAGQPLPILVHGYDYPVPDGRGFMGGWGPLPGPWLEPGFREKGFVDLPSCTRMAHELIERFNTMLAGVAILPQYRHVHYIDLRNSLSTGRDYKDWWANELHPTPRGWSRIAGRFAAVLQTLP
;
A
#
# COMPACT_ATOMS: atom_id res chain seq x y z
N MET A 1 -18.17 6.69 -22.14
CA MET A 1 -19.28 5.89 -21.59
C MET A 1 -18.82 4.54 -21.03
N ALA A 2 -18.05 3.73 -21.73
CA ALA A 2 -17.59 2.40 -21.24
C ALA A 2 -16.74 2.47 -19.94
N ASN A 3 -15.80 3.42 -19.83
CA ASN A 3 -15.00 3.59 -18.62
C ASN A 3 -15.85 3.95 -17.40
N ALA A 4 -16.76 4.92 -17.51
CA ALA A 4 -17.62 5.32 -16.39
C ALA A 4 -18.50 4.15 -15.89
N LYS A 5 -19.02 3.30 -16.80
CA LYS A 5 -19.78 2.11 -16.43
C LYS A 5 -18.89 1.10 -15.67
N ARG A 6 -17.67 0.85 -16.15
CA ARG A 6 -16.71 -0.05 -15.49
C ARG A 6 -16.37 0.43 -14.08
N LEU A 7 -16.05 1.72 -13.91
CA LEU A 7 -15.76 2.29 -12.60
C LEU A 7 -16.96 2.20 -11.67
N GLN A 8 -18.18 2.43 -12.16
CA GLN A 8 -19.40 2.26 -11.36
C GLN A 8 -19.61 0.80 -10.93
N GLU A 9 -19.34 -0.16 -11.81
CA GLU A 9 -19.38 -1.59 -11.49
C GLU A 9 -18.34 -1.94 -10.41
N ALA A 10 -17.10 -1.43 -10.52
CA ALA A 10 -16.06 -1.62 -9.51
C ALA A 10 -16.46 -1.04 -8.14
N MET A 11 -17.06 0.15 -8.10
CA MET A 11 -17.61 0.71 -6.86
C MET A 11 -18.71 -0.16 -6.27
N ASN A 12 -19.58 -0.73 -7.09
CA ASN A 12 -20.64 -1.63 -6.63
C ASN A 12 -20.04 -2.92 -6.05
N VAL A 13 -18.95 -3.44 -6.63
CA VAL A 13 -18.20 -4.56 -6.04
C VAL A 13 -17.66 -4.17 -4.66
N GLY A 14 -17.00 -3.03 -4.54
CA GLY A 14 -16.45 -2.53 -3.27
C GLY A 14 -17.52 -2.40 -2.19
N ARG A 15 -18.69 -1.82 -2.52
CA ARG A 15 -19.82 -1.71 -1.57
C ARG A 15 -20.34 -3.08 -1.11
N ARG A 16 -20.46 -4.04 -2.03
CA ARG A 16 -20.87 -5.41 -1.66
C ARG A 16 -19.85 -6.05 -0.71
N ARG A 17 -18.57 -5.96 -1.02
CA ARG A 17 -17.49 -6.48 -0.16
C ARG A 17 -17.53 -5.83 1.22
N ALA A 18 -17.66 -4.51 1.32
CA ALA A 18 -17.81 -3.82 2.59
C ALA A 18 -19.00 -4.36 3.39
N ALA A 19 -20.17 -4.49 2.76
CA ALA A 19 -21.38 -4.99 3.43
C ALA A 19 -21.21 -6.44 3.95
N GLU A 20 -20.58 -7.32 3.17
CA GLU A 20 -20.26 -8.70 3.57
C GLU A 20 -19.34 -8.72 4.80
N ILE A 21 -18.25 -7.97 4.76
CA ILE A 21 -17.29 -7.89 5.88
C ILE A 21 -17.93 -7.29 7.11
N LEU A 22 -18.66 -6.18 6.99
CA LEU A 22 -19.37 -5.55 8.11
C LEU A 22 -20.38 -6.51 8.75
N LYS A 23 -21.09 -7.31 7.97
CA LYS A 23 -21.99 -8.35 8.48
C LYS A 23 -21.24 -9.42 9.28
N LEU A 24 -20.11 -9.91 8.76
CA LEU A 24 -19.25 -10.87 9.47
C LEU A 24 -18.73 -10.28 10.78
N ARG A 25 -18.28 -9.02 10.76
CA ARG A 25 -17.76 -8.32 11.94
C ARG A 25 -18.83 -8.05 12.98
N ALA A 26 -20.05 -7.71 12.57
CA ALA A 26 -21.20 -7.56 13.46
C ALA A 26 -21.54 -8.88 14.18
N ALA A 27 -21.53 -10.01 13.48
CA ALA A 27 -21.71 -11.32 14.08
C ALA A 27 -20.60 -11.65 15.08
N ALA A 28 -19.34 -11.40 14.74
CA ALA A 28 -18.20 -11.59 15.64
C ALA A 28 -18.27 -10.68 16.88
N SER A 29 -18.70 -9.44 16.72
CA SER A 29 -18.91 -8.50 17.84
C SER A 29 -20.03 -8.97 18.77
N LYS A 30 -21.13 -9.51 18.26
CA LYS A 30 -22.19 -10.12 19.06
C LYS A 30 -21.70 -11.33 19.85
N THR A 31 -20.93 -12.22 19.21
CA THR A 31 -20.31 -13.38 19.87
C THR A 31 -19.38 -12.93 21.00
N ARG A 32 -18.55 -11.91 20.77
CA ARG A 32 -17.70 -11.33 21.79
C ARG A 32 -18.49 -10.71 22.95
N ALA A 33 -19.57 -9.99 22.66
CA ALA A 33 -20.41 -9.40 23.69
C ALA A 33 -21.04 -10.49 24.59
N ASN A 34 -21.47 -11.60 24.00
CA ASN A 34 -21.99 -12.76 24.74
C ASN A 34 -20.91 -13.41 25.61
N ALA A 35 -19.72 -13.61 25.08
CA ALA A 35 -18.58 -14.14 25.85
C ALA A 35 -18.21 -13.23 27.03
N LEU A 36 -18.27 -11.92 26.86
CA LEU A 36 -18.01 -10.96 27.94
C LEU A 36 -19.12 -11.01 29.02
N LYS A 37 -20.39 -11.20 28.65
CA LYS A 37 -21.49 -11.37 29.59
C LYS A 37 -21.39 -12.68 30.38
N ALA A 38 -20.88 -13.72 29.74
CA ALA A 38 -20.66 -15.03 30.40
C ALA A 38 -19.43 -15.05 31.30
N ASN A 39 -18.53 -14.06 31.16
CA ASN A 39 -17.32 -13.97 31.99
C ASN A 39 -17.68 -13.27 33.33
N PRO A 40 -17.53 -13.95 34.47
CA PRO A 40 -17.96 -13.40 35.79
C PRO A 40 -17.04 -12.22 36.24
N LYS A 41 -15.90 -12.00 35.64
CA LYS A 41 -14.98 -10.90 35.97
C LYS A 41 -14.31 -10.33 34.71
N PRO A 42 -15.04 -9.55 33.91
CA PRO A 42 -14.39 -8.88 32.77
C PRO A 42 -13.34 -7.87 33.32
N LEU A 43 -12.09 -8.06 32.95
CA LEU A 43 -11.04 -7.08 33.26
C LEU A 43 -11.26 -5.82 32.43
N ALA A 44 -11.43 -4.68 33.08
CA ALA A 44 -11.23 -3.40 32.41
C ALA A 44 -9.74 -3.28 32.08
N LEU A 45 -9.39 -3.16 30.81
CA LEU A 45 -8.02 -2.88 30.37
C LEU A 45 -7.62 -1.48 30.88
N ARG A 46 -7.01 -1.44 32.06
CA ARG A 46 -6.16 -0.33 32.45
C ARG A 46 -4.76 -0.68 31.91
N ILE A 47 -4.21 0.16 31.08
CA ILE A 47 -2.79 0.13 30.73
C ILE A 47 -2.05 0.50 32.01
N GLN A 48 -1.72 -0.50 32.82
CA GLN A 48 -0.82 -0.33 33.95
C GLN A 48 0.58 -0.66 33.43
N ALA A 49 1.46 0.34 33.45
CA ALA A 49 2.89 0.07 33.41
C ALA A 49 3.21 -0.91 34.56
N VAL A 50 3.74 -2.09 34.23
CA VAL A 50 4.15 -3.08 35.22
C VAL A 50 5.30 -2.48 36.02
N PRO A 51 5.15 -2.23 37.34
CA PRO A 51 6.22 -1.70 38.14
C PRO A 51 7.36 -2.72 38.27
N ARG A 52 8.53 -2.43 37.72
CA ARG A 52 9.74 -3.19 38.04
C ARG A 52 10.16 -2.81 39.46
N LYS A 53 10.33 -3.83 40.33
CA LYS A 53 10.75 -3.69 41.73
C LYS A 53 12.01 -2.83 41.82
N GLY A 54 11.93 -1.66 42.45
CA GLY A 54 13.07 -0.76 42.68
C GLY A 54 13.22 0.42 41.72
N MET A 55 12.33 0.60 40.75
CA MET A 55 12.29 1.83 39.95
C MET A 55 11.09 2.71 40.36
N PRO A 56 11.24 4.05 40.38
CA PRO A 56 10.10 4.92 40.60
C PRO A 56 9.07 4.61 39.50
N VAL A 57 7.80 4.40 39.90
CA VAL A 57 6.69 4.17 39.00
C VAL A 57 6.69 5.34 38.03
N PRO A 58 6.93 5.13 36.71
CA PRO A 58 6.77 6.23 35.77
C PRO A 58 5.32 6.68 35.91
N ARG A 59 5.08 7.96 36.18
CA ARG A 59 3.78 8.56 35.90
C ARG A 59 3.42 8.08 34.50
N ALA A 60 2.20 7.57 34.31
CA ALA A 60 1.72 7.17 32.98
C ALA A 60 2.10 8.29 32.01
N THR A 61 3.21 8.10 31.32
CA THR A 61 3.67 9.05 30.31
C THR A 61 2.67 8.85 29.21
N VAL A 62 1.83 9.83 28.97
CA VAL A 62 1.02 9.88 27.77
C VAL A 62 2.06 9.82 26.64
N MET A 63 2.16 8.68 25.97
CA MET A 63 3.05 8.58 24.82
C MET A 63 2.51 9.59 23.80
N GLN A 64 3.33 10.60 23.51
CA GLN A 64 2.99 11.58 22.50
C GLN A 64 3.21 10.93 21.15
N THR A 65 2.21 11.04 20.28
CA THR A 65 2.31 10.60 18.90
C THR A 65 1.86 11.72 17.97
N ALA A 66 2.41 11.77 16.78
CA ALA A 66 1.93 12.66 15.70
C ALA A 66 0.57 12.20 15.13
N GLY A 67 0.13 11.01 15.49
CA GLY A 67 -1.15 10.40 15.14
C GLY A 67 -1.01 8.91 14.90
N VAL A 68 -2.13 8.20 14.97
CA VAL A 68 -2.20 6.77 14.68
C VAL A 68 -2.56 6.59 13.21
N LEU A 69 -1.79 5.80 12.50
CA LEU A 69 -2.01 5.45 11.10
C LEU A 69 -2.42 3.98 11.02
N VAL A 70 -3.25 3.66 10.05
CA VAL A 70 -3.58 2.28 9.69
C VAL A 70 -3.10 2.05 8.28
N SER A 71 -2.43 0.94 8.02
CA SER A 71 -1.92 0.66 6.68
C SER A 71 -2.33 -0.72 6.18
N GLU A 72 -2.52 -0.77 4.87
CA GLU A 72 -2.65 -1.96 4.04
C GLU A 72 -1.75 -1.77 2.82
N GLY A 73 -1.09 -2.82 2.37
CA GLY A 73 -0.25 -2.66 1.19
C GLY A 73 0.75 -3.78 0.94
N ASP A 74 1.65 -3.49 0.03
CA ASP A 74 2.69 -4.38 -0.48
C ASP A 74 4.06 -4.21 0.22
N SER A 75 5.13 -4.60 -0.47
CA SER A 75 6.49 -4.50 0.06
C SER A 75 7.00 -3.08 0.32
N TRP A 76 6.33 -2.03 -0.13
CA TRP A 76 6.70 -0.67 0.23
C TRP A 76 6.30 -0.33 1.67
N PHE A 77 5.38 -1.12 2.25
CA PHE A 77 4.93 -1.02 3.64
C PHE A 77 5.31 -2.24 4.50
N ASP A 78 5.87 -3.30 3.91
CA ASP A 78 6.37 -4.49 4.62
C ASP A 78 7.70 -4.98 4.02
N TYR A 79 8.73 -4.12 4.01
CA TYR A 79 10.06 -4.50 3.54
C TYR A 79 10.99 -4.79 4.71
N PRO A 80 11.90 -5.79 4.57
CA PRO A 80 12.82 -6.13 5.65
C PRO A 80 13.69 -4.95 6.08
N LEU A 81 13.75 -4.67 7.38
CA LEU A 81 14.55 -3.66 8.07
C LEU A 81 14.09 -2.21 7.83
N HIS A 82 13.80 -1.80 6.62
CA HIS A 82 13.45 -0.43 6.27
C HIS A 82 12.27 -0.41 5.29
N ASP A 83 11.25 0.37 5.58
CA ASP A 83 10.14 0.67 4.71
C ASP A 83 9.53 2.04 5.07
N VAL A 84 8.51 2.46 4.34
CA VAL A 84 7.84 3.75 4.59
C VAL A 84 7.24 3.83 5.98
N LEU A 85 6.66 2.73 6.48
CA LEU A 85 5.98 2.72 7.78
C LEU A 85 6.97 2.89 8.93
N LYS A 86 8.07 2.13 8.91
CA LYS A 86 9.15 2.24 9.92
C LYS A 86 9.77 3.64 9.93
N GLU A 87 9.99 4.23 8.75
CA GLU A 87 10.50 5.60 8.67
C GLU A 87 9.50 6.61 9.26
N LEU A 88 8.19 6.42 9.05
CA LEU A 88 7.15 7.27 9.65
C LEU A 88 7.09 7.12 11.18
N GLU A 89 7.28 5.92 11.72
CA GLU A 89 7.35 5.68 13.15
C GLU A 89 8.63 6.29 13.75
N ASP A 90 9.79 5.90 13.24
CA ASP A 90 11.08 6.20 13.85
C ASP A 90 11.50 7.66 13.69
N HIS A 91 11.15 8.31 12.56
CA HIS A 91 11.64 9.64 12.23
C HIS A 91 10.56 10.73 12.17
N HIS A 92 9.27 10.34 12.13
CA HIS A 92 8.17 11.31 12.07
C HIS A 92 7.18 11.19 13.24
N GLY A 93 7.37 10.21 14.14
CA GLY A 93 6.65 10.09 15.41
C GLY A 93 5.20 9.62 15.28
N TYR A 94 4.83 8.95 14.19
CA TYR A 94 3.54 8.31 14.05
C TYR A 94 3.54 6.93 14.70
N ASP A 95 2.38 6.49 15.19
CA ASP A 95 2.14 5.08 15.54
C ASP A 95 1.45 4.40 14.36
N VAL A 96 2.02 3.32 13.84
CA VAL A 96 1.46 2.62 12.66
C VAL A 96 0.98 1.23 13.03
N GLU A 97 -0.29 0.97 12.79
CA GLU A 97 -0.88 -0.37 12.86
C GLU A 97 -1.09 -0.89 11.43
N SER A 98 -0.39 -1.96 11.07
CA SER A 98 -0.33 -2.47 9.69
C SER A 98 -0.91 -3.87 9.55
N VAL A 99 -1.56 -4.11 8.42
CA VAL A 99 -1.88 -5.43 7.88
C VAL A 99 -1.26 -5.62 6.49
N ALA A 100 -0.35 -4.73 6.09
CA ALA A 100 0.39 -4.83 4.84
C ALA A 100 1.22 -6.12 4.80
N HIS A 101 1.31 -6.71 3.60
CA HIS A 101 2.10 -7.92 3.40
C HIS A 101 2.85 -7.85 2.06
N LYS A 102 4.16 -8.07 2.13
CA LYS A 102 5.02 -8.05 0.93
C LYS A 102 4.58 -9.07 -0.11
N GLY A 103 4.55 -8.64 -1.36
CA GLY A 103 4.18 -9.49 -2.48
C GLY A 103 2.70 -9.44 -2.85
N ASP A 104 1.86 -8.81 -2.04
CA ASP A 104 0.42 -8.78 -2.30
C ASP A 104 0.08 -7.92 -3.54
N PRO A 105 -0.65 -8.47 -4.51
CA PRO A 105 -1.20 -7.71 -5.62
C PRO A 105 -2.44 -6.93 -5.19
N ILE A 106 -2.73 -5.83 -5.88
CA ILE A 106 -3.91 -5.01 -5.60
C ILE A 106 -5.23 -5.79 -5.78
N GLU A 107 -5.25 -6.77 -6.69
CA GLU A 107 -6.43 -7.62 -6.90
C GLU A 107 -6.73 -8.49 -5.67
N GLU A 108 -5.70 -9.01 -4.98
CA GLU A 108 -5.91 -9.78 -3.75
C GLU A 108 -6.44 -8.87 -2.63
N MET A 109 -5.92 -7.67 -2.48
CA MET A 109 -6.42 -6.69 -1.52
C MET A 109 -7.88 -6.31 -1.79
N ALA A 110 -8.28 -6.21 -3.07
CA ALA A 110 -9.64 -5.83 -3.46
C ALA A 110 -10.65 -6.97 -3.39
N TYR A 111 -10.24 -8.19 -3.75
CA TYR A 111 -11.15 -9.32 -3.99
C TYR A 111 -10.88 -10.53 -3.11
N GLY A 112 -9.71 -10.62 -2.48
CA GLY A 112 -9.35 -11.70 -1.57
C GLY A 112 -10.20 -11.73 -0.30
N ASP A 113 -10.30 -12.91 0.33
CA ASP A 113 -11.24 -13.12 1.44
C ASP A 113 -10.75 -12.59 2.79
N ASN A 114 -9.43 -12.51 3.00
CA ASN A 114 -8.88 -12.28 4.34
C ASN A 114 -8.44 -10.83 4.59
N GLN A 115 -7.77 -10.18 3.65
CA GLN A 115 -7.12 -8.88 3.86
C GLN A 115 -8.09 -7.77 4.28
N LEU A 116 -9.19 -7.59 3.57
CA LEU A 116 -10.19 -6.59 3.93
C LEU A 116 -10.83 -6.86 5.29
N ASN A 117 -11.00 -8.14 5.68
CA ASN A 117 -11.48 -8.51 7.00
C ASN A 117 -10.46 -8.17 8.10
N ASP A 118 -9.19 -8.45 7.89
CA ASP A 118 -8.14 -8.15 8.87
C ASP A 118 -7.93 -6.63 9.03
N PHE A 119 -7.95 -5.89 7.93
CA PHE A 119 -7.98 -4.44 7.94
C PHE A 119 -9.17 -3.90 8.76
N THR A 120 -10.39 -4.40 8.50
CA THR A 120 -11.60 -3.97 9.23
C THR A 120 -11.50 -4.30 10.71
N ARG A 121 -10.97 -5.49 11.05
CA ARG A 121 -10.74 -5.91 12.44
C ARG A 121 -9.75 -4.99 13.16
N LEU A 122 -8.74 -4.52 12.45
CA LEU A 122 -7.75 -3.58 12.99
C LEU A 122 -8.41 -2.24 13.33
N ILE A 123 -9.18 -1.67 12.41
CA ILE A 123 -9.97 -0.44 12.65
C ILE A 123 -10.90 -0.61 13.87
N GLU A 124 -11.66 -1.70 13.94
CA GLU A 124 -12.53 -1.98 15.09
C GLU A 124 -11.75 -2.02 16.42
N LYS A 125 -10.55 -2.63 16.42
CA LYS A 125 -9.70 -2.71 17.61
C LYS A 125 -9.29 -1.33 18.10
N LEU A 126 -8.88 -0.45 17.19
CA LEU A 126 -8.49 0.93 17.50
C LEU A 126 -9.69 1.72 18.07
N LEU A 127 -10.81 1.70 17.38
CA LEU A 127 -12.02 2.41 17.80
C LEU A 127 -12.53 1.92 19.18
N ARG A 128 -12.46 0.61 19.47
CA ARG A 128 -12.80 0.08 20.81
C ARG A 128 -11.85 0.56 21.91
N ARG A 129 -10.62 0.95 21.55
CA ARG A 129 -9.65 1.57 22.47
C ARG A 129 -9.84 3.08 22.61
N GLY A 130 -10.82 3.65 21.91
CA GLY A 130 -11.03 5.10 21.82
C GLY A 130 -10.04 5.82 20.92
N VAL A 131 -9.30 5.08 20.08
CA VAL A 131 -8.32 5.63 19.15
C VAL A 131 -8.97 5.76 17.77
N LYS A 132 -9.05 7.00 17.26
CA LYS A 132 -9.46 7.26 15.89
C LYS A 132 -8.20 7.40 15.03
N PRO A 133 -8.05 6.59 13.97
CA PRO A 133 -6.93 6.77 13.06
C PRO A 133 -6.93 8.15 12.41
N LYS A 134 -5.73 8.77 12.31
CA LYS A 134 -5.54 10.04 11.60
C LYS A 134 -5.70 9.85 10.11
N ALA A 135 -5.13 8.78 9.57
CA ALA A 135 -5.21 8.42 8.16
C ALA A 135 -5.02 6.92 7.94
N ILE A 136 -5.43 6.48 6.77
CA ILE A 136 -5.14 5.16 6.20
C ILE A 136 -4.07 5.36 5.14
N LEU A 137 -3.05 4.50 5.16
CA LEU A 137 -2.02 4.41 4.12
C LEU A 137 -2.31 3.17 3.26
N PHE A 138 -2.24 3.33 1.95
CA PHE A 138 -2.54 2.24 1.02
C PHE A 138 -1.49 2.17 -0.09
N SER A 139 -0.84 1.00 -0.22
CA SER A 139 0.18 0.71 -1.25
C SER A 139 -0.22 -0.52 -2.05
N GLY A 140 -0.12 -0.47 -3.38
CA GLY A 140 -0.42 -1.63 -4.21
C GLY A 140 -0.22 -1.39 -5.70
N GLY A 141 -0.35 -2.45 -6.49
CA GLY A 141 -0.25 -2.42 -7.94
C GLY A 141 1.16 -2.66 -8.50
N GLY A 142 2.20 -2.55 -7.67
CA GLY A 142 3.57 -2.87 -8.09
C GLY A 142 3.73 -4.35 -8.40
N ASN A 143 3.22 -5.22 -7.55
CA ASN A 143 3.28 -6.68 -7.73
C ASN A 143 2.39 -7.21 -8.86
N ASP A 144 1.42 -6.40 -9.33
CA ASP A 144 0.57 -6.74 -10.48
C ASP A 144 1.28 -6.50 -11.82
N ILE A 145 2.42 -5.82 -11.80
CA ILE A 145 3.18 -5.41 -13.00
C ILE A 145 4.56 -6.08 -13.02
N ALA A 146 5.23 -6.14 -11.86
CA ALA A 146 6.59 -6.65 -11.74
C ALA A 146 6.62 -8.17 -11.48
N GLY A 147 7.74 -8.79 -11.78
CA GLY A 147 7.97 -10.21 -11.55
C GLY A 147 7.92 -11.06 -12.81
N ASN A 148 7.57 -12.33 -12.66
CA ASN A 148 7.65 -13.32 -13.76
C ASN A 148 6.81 -12.95 -14.99
N GLU A 149 5.74 -12.19 -14.80
CA GLU A 149 4.81 -11.81 -15.85
C GLU A 149 5.20 -10.50 -16.55
N PHE A 150 6.21 -9.79 -16.06
CA PHE A 150 6.64 -8.49 -16.61
C PHE A 150 6.92 -8.56 -18.12
N GLY A 151 7.56 -9.65 -18.58
CA GLY A 151 7.83 -9.88 -20.00
C GLY A 151 6.60 -9.86 -20.89
N MET A 152 5.40 -10.16 -20.38
CA MET A 152 4.16 -10.10 -21.14
C MET A 152 3.77 -8.68 -21.57
N LEU A 153 4.26 -7.67 -20.86
CA LEU A 153 4.01 -6.25 -21.17
C LEU A 153 4.85 -5.77 -22.36
N LEU A 154 5.79 -6.58 -22.84
CA LEU A 154 6.77 -6.21 -23.85
C LEU A 154 6.57 -6.97 -25.17
N ASN A 155 6.64 -6.25 -26.28
CA ASN A 155 6.90 -6.83 -27.58
C ASN A 155 8.40 -7.13 -27.71
N HIS A 156 8.76 -8.16 -28.46
CA HIS A 156 10.16 -8.56 -28.63
C HIS A 156 10.99 -7.47 -29.33
N ALA A 157 12.22 -7.25 -28.89
CA ALA A 157 13.12 -6.19 -29.38
C ALA A 157 13.36 -6.21 -30.89
N ARG A 158 13.24 -7.37 -31.52
CA ARG A 158 13.41 -7.54 -33.00
C ARG A 158 12.11 -7.43 -33.78
N SER A 159 10.99 -7.18 -33.12
CA SER A 159 9.71 -6.97 -33.81
C SER A 159 9.62 -5.55 -34.40
N SER A 160 8.75 -5.35 -35.38
CA SER A 160 8.46 -4.02 -35.93
C SER A 160 7.75 -3.08 -34.94
N ILE A 161 7.27 -3.62 -33.81
CA ILE A 161 6.57 -2.90 -32.73
C ILE A 161 7.30 -3.07 -31.40
N ALA A 162 8.62 -3.15 -31.43
CA ALA A 162 9.46 -3.34 -30.22
C ALA A 162 9.14 -2.32 -29.12
N GLY A 163 9.17 -2.75 -27.86
CA GLY A 163 8.90 -1.90 -26.71
C GLY A 163 7.68 -2.36 -25.90
N LEU A 164 7.08 -1.47 -25.15
CA LEU A 164 5.84 -1.77 -24.42
C LEU A 164 4.70 -2.13 -25.39
N ASN A 165 3.92 -3.15 -25.04
CA ASN A 165 2.71 -3.49 -25.75
C ASN A 165 1.55 -2.64 -25.21
N ASP A 166 1.19 -1.58 -25.94
CA ASP A 166 0.20 -0.59 -25.48
C ASP A 166 -1.14 -1.21 -25.08
N ASN A 167 -1.62 -2.21 -25.83
CA ASN A 167 -2.91 -2.85 -25.54
C ASN A 167 -2.87 -3.67 -24.26
N ILE A 168 -1.78 -4.42 -24.04
CA ILE A 168 -1.61 -5.22 -22.82
C ILE A 168 -1.40 -4.30 -21.63
N VAL A 169 -0.53 -3.30 -21.74
CA VAL A 169 -0.27 -2.32 -20.68
C VAL A 169 -1.54 -1.57 -20.29
N ALA A 170 -2.32 -1.10 -21.28
CA ALA A 170 -3.60 -0.45 -21.01
C ALA A 170 -4.63 -1.42 -20.38
N GLY A 171 -4.68 -2.67 -20.82
CA GLY A 171 -5.52 -3.70 -20.22
C GLY A 171 -5.17 -3.97 -18.76
N VAL A 172 -3.88 -4.05 -18.43
CA VAL A 172 -3.40 -4.26 -17.06
C VAL A 172 -3.62 -3.01 -16.21
N ILE A 173 -3.09 -1.86 -16.60
CA ILE A 173 -3.12 -0.65 -15.78
C ILE A 173 -4.52 -0.02 -15.74
N ASN A 174 -5.09 0.29 -16.91
CA ASN A 174 -6.32 1.08 -17.01
C ASN A 174 -7.58 0.22 -16.94
N THR A 175 -7.46 -1.09 -16.73
CA THR A 175 -8.60 -1.98 -16.52
C THR A 175 -8.46 -2.77 -15.24
N ARG A 176 -7.53 -3.72 -15.14
CA ARG A 176 -7.37 -4.58 -13.96
C ARG A 176 -7.06 -3.77 -12.72
N ILE A 177 -5.93 -3.07 -12.71
CA ILE A 177 -5.43 -2.32 -11.55
C ILE A 177 -6.38 -1.17 -11.20
N GLU A 178 -6.84 -0.39 -12.17
CA GLU A 178 -7.79 0.70 -11.95
C GLU A 178 -9.07 0.20 -11.27
N THR A 179 -9.67 -0.90 -11.75
CA THR A 179 -10.90 -1.43 -11.16
C THR A 179 -10.67 -2.01 -9.76
N ALA A 180 -9.53 -2.64 -9.50
CA ALA A 180 -9.18 -3.14 -8.18
C ALA A 180 -9.00 -1.98 -7.19
N TYR A 181 -8.29 -0.91 -7.56
CA TYR A 181 -8.18 0.30 -6.74
C TYR A 181 -9.54 0.91 -6.43
N VAL A 182 -10.40 1.09 -7.42
CA VAL A 182 -11.75 1.63 -7.22
C VAL A 182 -12.56 0.74 -6.28
N ALA A 183 -12.46 -0.57 -6.42
CA ALA A 183 -13.19 -1.52 -5.56
C ALA A 183 -12.71 -1.45 -4.11
N VAL A 184 -11.39 -1.53 -3.86
CA VAL A 184 -10.86 -1.53 -2.49
C VAL A 184 -11.02 -0.17 -1.81
N LEU A 185 -10.78 0.95 -2.50
CA LEU A 185 -10.99 2.28 -1.94
C LEU A 185 -12.46 2.53 -1.58
N THR A 186 -13.40 2.02 -2.40
CA THR A 186 -14.82 2.08 -2.07
C THR A 186 -15.12 1.24 -0.82
N ALA A 187 -14.62 0.00 -0.77
CA ALA A 187 -14.86 -0.88 0.39
C ALA A 187 -14.32 -0.27 1.69
N VAL A 188 -13.08 0.21 1.68
CA VAL A 188 -12.44 0.87 2.84
C VAL A 188 -13.22 2.12 3.25
N THR A 189 -13.68 2.92 2.28
CA THR A 189 -14.48 4.12 2.55
C THR A 189 -15.80 3.78 3.25
N GLU A 190 -16.52 2.78 2.76
CA GLU A 190 -17.80 2.36 3.37
C GLU A 190 -17.59 1.75 4.77
N ILE A 191 -16.54 0.95 4.95
CA ILE A 191 -16.16 0.42 6.26
C ILE A 191 -15.88 1.56 7.26
N CYS A 192 -15.12 2.56 6.85
CA CYS A 192 -14.82 3.71 7.71
C CYS A 192 -16.07 4.54 8.02
N ARG A 193 -16.97 4.74 7.05
CA ARG A 193 -18.25 5.41 7.30
C ARG A 193 -19.08 4.69 8.36
N GLU A 194 -19.17 3.38 8.26
CA GLU A 194 -19.96 2.59 9.21
C GLU A 194 -19.33 2.56 10.61
N LEU A 195 -18.02 2.34 10.69
CA LEU A 195 -17.33 2.16 11.97
C LEU A 195 -16.95 3.46 12.67
N ALA A 196 -16.52 4.48 11.92
CA ALA A 196 -16.03 5.75 12.45
C ALA A 196 -17.02 6.92 12.24
N GLY A 197 -18.18 6.67 11.62
CA GLY A 197 -19.21 7.68 11.34
C GLY A 197 -18.88 8.62 10.19
N GLN A 198 -17.71 8.49 9.59
CA GLN A 198 -17.26 9.31 8.44
C GLN A 198 -16.13 8.61 7.69
N PRO A 199 -15.88 8.96 6.41
CA PRO A 199 -14.67 8.54 5.72
C PRO A 199 -13.43 9.04 6.47
N LEU A 200 -12.40 8.21 6.57
CA LEU A 200 -11.08 8.63 7.04
C LEU A 200 -10.24 9.08 5.84
N PRO A 201 -9.27 9.99 6.02
CA PRO A 201 -8.31 10.30 4.97
C PRO A 201 -7.56 9.03 4.53
N ILE A 202 -7.45 8.80 3.23
CA ILE A 202 -6.70 7.67 2.66
C ILE A 202 -5.58 8.24 1.80
N LEU A 203 -4.34 7.86 2.09
CA LEU A 203 -3.19 8.21 1.28
C LEU A 203 -2.85 7.02 0.37
N VAL A 204 -2.89 7.25 -0.93
CA VAL A 204 -2.40 6.32 -1.94
C VAL A 204 -1.17 6.91 -2.60
N HIS A 205 -0.26 6.08 -3.04
CA HIS A 205 0.92 6.56 -3.74
C HIS A 205 1.17 5.77 -5.02
N GLY A 206 1.75 6.43 -6.01
CA GLY A 206 2.40 5.74 -7.10
C GLY A 206 3.83 5.36 -6.72
N TYR A 207 4.54 4.75 -7.65
CA TYR A 207 5.95 4.40 -7.45
C TYR A 207 6.86 5.42 -8.12
N ASP A 208 8.11 5.46 -7.67
CA ASP A 208 9.16 6.22 -8.35
C ASP A 208 9.81 5.37 -9.45
N TYR A 209 10.63 5.96 -10.27
CA TYR A 209 11.22 5.36 -11.46
C TYR A 209 12.30 4.32 -11.11
N PRO A 210 12.07 3.03 -11.40
CA PRO A 210 13.04 1.99 -11.13
C PRO A 210 14.15 1.97 -12.18
N VAL A 211 15.29 1.37 -11.81
CA VAL A 211 16.39 1.07 -12.73
C VAL A 211 16.52 -0.45 -12.85
N PRO A 212 16.14 -1.04 -13.99
CA PRO A 212 16.09 -2.49 -14.19
C PRO A 212 17.51 -3.05 -14.47
N ASP A 213 18.37 -3.02 -13.47
CA ASP A 213 19.79 -3.35 -13.56
C ASP A 213 20.13 -4.80 -13.15
N GLY A 214 19.11 -5.63 -12.95
CA GLY A 214 19.27 -7.05 -12.58
C GLY A 214 19.59 -7.31 -11.11
N ARG A 215 19.52 -6.29 -10.24
CA ARG A 215 19.70 -6.49 -8.80
C ARG A 215 18.41 -6.95 -8.13
N GLY A 216 18.45 -8.13 -7.52
CA GLY A 216 17.42 -8.63 -6.62
C GLY A 216 17.66 -8.23 -5.16
N PHE A 217 16.85 -8.76 -4.24
CA PHE A 217 17.03 -8.59 -2.80
C PHE A 217 18.40 -9.12 -2.37
N MET A 218 19.18 -8.29 -1.68
CA MET A 218 20.56 -8.60 -1.26
C MET A 218 21.42 -9.18 -2.41
N GLY A 219 21.23 -8.72 -3.64
CA GLY A 219 21.95 -9.18 -4.83
C GLY A 219 21.28 -10.35 -5.57
N GLY A 220 20.14 -10.87 -5.11
CA GLY A 220 19.39 -11.92 -5.80
C GLY A 220 20.09 -13.28 -5.84
N TRP A 221 20.90 -13.63 -4.84
CA TRP A 221 21.63 -14.89 -4.78
C TRP A 221 20.75 -16.04 -4.30
N GLY A 222 20.74 -17.13 -5.08
CA GLY A 222 20.06 -18.39 -4.69
C GLY A 222 18.54 -18.22 -4.54
N PRO A 223 17.95 -18.54 -3.38
CA PRO A 223 16.50 -18.46 -3.17
C PRO A 223 15.98 -17.04 -2.85
N LEU A 224 16.85 -16.02 -2.88
CA LEU A 224 16.44 -14.65 -2.60
C LEU A 224 15.62 -14.06 -3.76
N PRO A 225 14.56 -13.26 -3.48
CA PRO A 225 13.66 -12.75 -4.50
C PRO A 225 14.30 -11.70 -5.43
N GLY A 226 13.82 -11.68 -6.65
CA GLY A 226 14.28 -10.78 -7.72
C GLY A 226 15.52 -11.32 -8.47
N PRO A 227 15.98 -10.62 -9.53
CA PRO A 227 15.41 -9.38 -10.05
C PRO A 227 14.00 -9.55 -10.61
N TRP A 228 13.25 -8.44 -10.77
CA TRP A 228 11.82 -8.48 -11.13
C TRP A 228 11.51 -7.91 -12.52
N LEU A 229 12.38 -7.06 -13.06
CA LEU A 229 12.17 -6.39 -14.34
C LEU A 229 13.18 -6.86 -15.41
N GLU A 230 14.47 -6.93 -15.06
CA GLU A 230 15.55 -7.30 -16.01
C GLU A 230 15.31 -8.64 -16.70
N PRO A 231 14.85 -9.71 -16.01
CA PRO A 231 14.62 -11.00 -16.67
C PRO A 231 13.61 -10.91 -17.82
N GLY A 232 12.53 -10.15 -17.64
CA GLY A 232 11.54 -9.94 -18.69
C GLY A 232 12.08 -9.12 -19.87
N PHE A 233 12.88 -8.10 -19.60
CA PHE A 233 13.57 -7.35 -20.66
C PHE A 233 14.51 -8.25 -21.44
N ARG A 234 15.34 -9.03 -20.78
CA ARG A 234 16.30 -9.96 -21.39
C ARG A 234 15.59 -11.04 -22.21
N GLU A 235 14.52 -11.62 -21.70
CA GLU A 235 13.70 -12.61 -22.43
C GLU A 235 13.18 -12.03 -23.75
N LYS A 236 12.79 -10.76 -23.75
CA LYS A 236 12.30 -10.05 -24.95
C LYS A 236 13.43 -9.46 -25.80
N GLY A 237 14.68 -9.76 -25.47
CA GLY A 237 15.85 -9.36 -26.25
C GLY A 237 16.32 -7.91 -26.04
N PHE A 238 15.86 -7.24 -24.98
CA PHE A 238 16.35 -5.93 -24.57
C PHE A 238 17.51 -6.11 -23.59
N VAL A 239 18.69 -5.60 -23.96
CA VAL A 239 19.94 -5.72 -23.16
C VAL A 239 20.57 -4.37 -22.84
N ASP A 240 20.10 -3.30 -23.44
CA ASP A 240 20.58 -1.94 -23.22
C ASP A 240 19.88 -1.29 -22.02
N LEU A 241 20.61 -1.12 -20.92
CA LEU A 241 20.04 -0.60 -19.67
C LEU A 241 19.34 0.76 -19.84
N PRO A 242 19.89 1.74 -20.58
CA PRO A 242 19.18 3.00 -20.82
C PRO A 242 17.82 2.81 -21.51
N SER A 243 17.71 1.91 -22.48
CA SER A 243 16.44 1.62 -23.16
C SER A 243 15.45 0.90 -22.25
N CYS A 244 15.91 -0.09 -21.47
CA CYS A 244 15.09 -0.76 -20.46
C CYS A 244 14.56 0.24 -19.41
N THR A 245 15.43 1.13 -18.94
CA THR A 245 15.07 2.18 -17.97
C THR A 245 14.00 3.13 -18.52
N ARG A 246 14.11 3.56 -19.78
CA ARG A 246 13.07 4.41 -20.40
C ARG A 246 11.71 3.71 -20.46
N MET A 247 11.66 2.42 -20.83
CA MET A 247 10.42 1.65 -20.88
C MET A 247 9.83 1.44 -19.47
N ALA A 248 10.67 1.17 -18.48
CA ALA A 248 10.22 1.06 -17.09
C ALA A 248 9.66 2.41 -16.59
N HIS A 249 10.31 3.53 -16.90
CA HIS A 249 9.80 4.87 -16.57
C HIS A 249 8.44 5.14 -17.24
N GLU A 250 8.28 4.81 -18.51
CA GLU A 250 7.02 4.97 -19.23
C GLU A 250 5.89 4.16 -18.57
N LEU A 251 6.18 2.93 -18.15
CA LEU A 251 5.21 2.09 -17.43
C LEU A 251 4.78 2.74 -16.10
N ILE A 252 5.75 3.25 -15.35
CA ILE A 252 5.50 3.96 -14.08
C ILE A 252 4.71 5.26 -14.32
N GLU A 253 4.97 6.01 -15.39
CA GLU A 253 4.16 7.18 -15.76
C GLU A 253 2.70 6.82 -15.99
N ARG A 254 2.46 5.75 -16.74
CA ARG A 254 1.10 5.27 -17.01
C ARG A 254 0.38 4.85 -15.72
N PHE A 255 1.07 4.14 -14.85
CA PHE A 255 0.54 3.75 -13.54
C PHE A 255 0.19 4.96 -12.65
N ASN A 256 1.12 5.88 -12.51
CA ASN A 256 0.92 7.10 -11.71
C ASN A 256 -0.22 7.95 -12.25
N THR A 257 -0.33 8.09 -13.57
CA THR A 257 -1.41 8.83 -14.24
C THR A 257 -2.77 8.19 -13.94
N MET A 258 -2.87 6.87 -14.04
CA MET A 258 -4.09 6.13 -13.70
C MET A 258 -4.48 6.37 -12.23
N LEU A 259 -3.54 6.19 -11.30
CA LEU A 259 -3.85 6.30 -9.86
C LEU A 259 -4.21 7.74 -9.45
N ALA A 260 -3.52 8.74 -10.00
CA ALA A 260 -3.89 10.14 -9.82
C ALA A 260 -5.32 10.41 -10.35
N GLY A 261 -5.67 9.81 -11.49
CA GLY A 261 -7.03 9.88 -12.05
C GLY A 261 -8.09 9.24 -11.14
N VAL A 262 -7.79 8.13 -10.51
CA VAL A 262 -8.68 7.48 -9.52
C VAL A 262 -8.86 8.38 -8.29
N ALA A 263 -7.78 8.95 -7.76
CA ALA A 263 -7.83 9.75 -6.53
C ALA A 263 -8.67 11.02 -6.67
N ILE A 264 -8.76 11.60 -7.86
CA ILE A 264 -9.56 12.82 -8.09
C ILE A 264 -11.04 12.54 -8.41
N LEU A 265 -11.49 11.29 -8.43
CA LEU A 265 -12.90 10.99 -8.65
C LEU A 265 -13.76 11.65 -7.55
N PRO A 266 -14.95 12.21 -7.90
CA PRO A 266 -15.76 13.00 -6.97
C PRO A 266 -16.12 12.31 -5.64
N GLN A 267 -16.21 10.98 -5.64
CA GLN A 267 -16.51 10.18 -4.45
C GLN A 267 -15.30 9.96 -3.53
N TYR A 268 -14.10 10.28 -3.97
CA TYR A 268 -12.83 10.07 -3.26
C TYR A 268 -12.17 11.37 -2.77
N ARG A 269 -12.96 12.39 -2.41
CA ARG A 269 -12.43 13.67 -1.89
C ARG A 269 -11.53 13.54 -0.64
N HIS A 270 -11.62 12.41 0.05
CA HIS A 270 -10.81 12.05 1.21
C HIS A 270 -9.60 11.18 0.84
N VAL A 271 -9.42 10.88 -0.44
CA VAL A 271 -8.25 10.15 -0.95
C VAL A 271 -7.22 11.15 -1.46
N HIS A 272 -5.99 11.00 -0.99
CA HIS A 272 -4.87 11.87 -1.31
C HIS A 272 -3.82 11.06 -2.07
N TYR A 273 -3.58 11.42 -3.32
CA TYR A 273 -2.51 10.83 -4.11
C TYR A 273 -1.17 11.49 -3.78
N ILE A 274 -0.15 10.68 -3.51
CA ILE A 274 1.22 11.12 -3.28
C ILE A 274 2.03 10.80 -4.53
N ASP A 275 2.48 11.83 -5.23
CA ASP A 275 3.40 11.67 -6.36
C ASP A 275 4.81 11.45 -5.85
N LEU A 276 5.34 10.25 -6.05
CA LEU A 276 6.69 9.87 -5.63
C LEU A 276 7.72 9.99 -6.77
N ARG A 277 7.28 10.26 -8.00
CA ARG A 277 8.18 10.39 -9.16
C ARG A 277 9.23 11.47 -8.92
N ASN A 278 10.43 11.21 -9.40
CA ASN A 278 11.60 12.08 -9.24
C ASN A 278 12.01 12.33 -7.77
N SER A 279 11.61 11.48 -6.84
CA SER A 279 12.08 11.55 -5.46
C SER A 279 13.48 10.96 -5.31
N LEU A 280 13.78 9.90 -6.05
CA LEU A 280 15.03 9.16 -6.03
C LEU A 280 15.79 9.35 -7.35
N SER A 281 17.11 9.40 -7.27
CA SER A 281 17.93 9.52 -8.49
C SER A 281 17.92 8.24 -9.32
N THR A 282 17.83 8.41 -10.63
CA THR A 282 18.06 7.37 -11.65
C THR A 282 19.34 7.64 -12.44
N GLY A 283 20.12 8.65 -12.04
CA GLY A 283 21.39 9.04 -12.65
C GLY A 283 22.53 8.10 -12.26
N ARG A 284 23.77 8.61 -12.34
CA ARG A 284 24.98 7.81 -12.07
C ARG A 284 25.05 7.30 -10.62
N ASP A 285 24.40 7.99 -9.70
CA ASP A 285 24.32 7.70 -8.26
C ASP A 285 23.09 6.89 -7.87
N TYR A 286 22.35 6.32 -8.83
CA TYR A 286 21.09 5.62 -8.54
C TYR A 286 21.23 4.51 -7.47
N LYS A 287 22.40 3.87 -7.36
CA LYS A 287 22.66 2.81 -6.37
C LYS A 287 22.71 3.32 -4.92
N ASP A 288 22.90 4.63 -4.72
CA ASP A 288 22.79 5.24 -3.40
C ASP A 288 21.34 5.41 -2.97
N TRP A 289 20.40 5.33 -3.92
CA TRP A 289 18.96 5.53 -3.72
C TRP A 289 18.15 4.24 -3.85
N TRP A 290 18.57 3.32 -4.72
CA TRP A 290 17.91 2.06 -5.02
C TRP A 290 18.75 0.88 -4.54
N ALA A 291 18.23 0.11 -3.58
CA ALA A 291 18.88 -1.11 -3.07
C ALA A 291 18.82 -2.24 -4.11
N ASN A 292 17.74 -2.29 -4.86
CA ASN A 292 17.53 -3.20 -5.99
C ASN A 292 16.57 -2.55 -7.00
N GLU A 293 16.06 -3.33 -7.97
CA GLU A 293 15.18 -2.80 -9.02
C GLU A 293 13.89 -2.15 -8.52
N LEU A 294 13.34 -2.58 -7.38
CA LEU A 294 12.01 -2.16 -6.92
C LEU A 294 12.03 -1.43 -5.57
N HIS A 295 13.10 -1.56 -4.79
CA HIS A 295 13.10 -1.08 -3.41
C HIS A 295 14.22 -0.07 -3.16
N PRO A 296 13.90 1.04 -2.51
CA PRO A 296 14.87 2.04 -2.07
C PRO A 296 15.91 1.52 -1.07
N THR A 297 17.04 2.23 -0.97
CA THR A 297 17.99 2.13 0.14
C THR A 297 17.39 2.78 1.40
N PRO A 298 18.01 2.66 2.59
CA PRO A 298 17.57 3.40 3.77
C PRO A 298 17.46 4.91 3.53
N ARG A 299 18.41 5.49 2.80
CA ARG A 299 18.35 6.90 2.38
C ARG A 299 17.15 7.19 1.48
N GLY A 300 16.85 6.27 0.56
CA GLY A 300 15.69 6.37 -0.33
C GLY A 300 14.38 6.28 0.45
N TRP A 301 14.25 5.33 1.38
CA TRP A 301 13.07 5.20 2.23
C TRP A 301 12.79 6.45 3.05
N SER A 302 13.81 7.04 3.66
CA SER A 302 13.67 8.30 4.41
C SER A 302 13.18 9.45 3.52
N ARG A 303 13.67 9.53 2.27
CA ARG A 303 13.21 10.52 1.29
C ARG A 303 11.74 10.31 0.92
N ILE A 304 11.33 9.06 0.69
CA ILE A 304 9.95 8.69 0.36
C ILE A 304 9.01 8.98 1.54
N ALA A 305 9.37 8.52 2.75
CA ALA A 305 8.57 8.76 3.95
C ALA A 305 8.35 10.26 4.23
N GLY A 306 9.35 11.09 3.93
CA GLY A 306 9.21 12.54 3.99
C GLY A 306 8.08 13.10 3.10
N ARG A 307 7.80 12.48 1.93
CA ARG A 307 6.65 12.86 1.08
C ARG A 307 5.33 12.51 1.77
N PHE A 308 5.24 11.34 2.39
CA PHE A 308 4.05 10.96 3.17
C PHE A 308 3.84 11.90 4.36
N ALA A 309 4.89 12.16 5.14
CA ALA A 309 4.84 13.03 6.30
C ALA A 309 4.37 14.44 5.93
N ALA A 310 4.83 14.98 4.80
CA ALA A 310 4.39 16.29 4.32
C ALA A 310 2.87 16.35 4.07
N VAL A 311 2.28 15.30 3.48
CA VAL A 311 0.82 15.23 3.29
C VAL A 311 0.10 15.00 4.62
N LEU A 312 0.59 14.09 5.47
CA LEU A 312 0.00 13.79 6.77
C LEU A 312 -0.08 15.03 7.69
N GLN A 313 0.89 15.94 7.60
CA GLN A 313 0.90 17.19 8.36
C GLN A 313 -0.20 18.17 7.92
N THR A 314 -0.70 18.06 6.70
CA THR A 314 -1.80 18.91 6.20
C THR A 314 -3.18 18.40 6.60
N LEU A 315 -3.27 17.15 7.07
CA LEU A 315 -4.52 16.55 7.48
C LEU A 315 -4.93 17.00 8.89
N PRO A 316 -6.23 17.14 9.14
CA PRO A 316 -6.74 17.57 10.44
C PRO A 316 -6.43 16.59 11.59
#